data_40804cd44906e69d88282a41187e00f0
#
_entry.id   40804cd44906e69d88282a41187e00f0
#
_cell.length_a   1.000
_cell.length_b   1.000
_cell.length_c   1.000
_cell.angle_alpha   90.00
_cell.angle_beta   90.00
_cell.angle_gamma   90.00
#
_symmetry.space_group_name_H-M   'P 1'
#
loop_
_entity.id
_entity.type
_entity.pdbx_description
1 polymer ?
#
loop_
_entity_poly.entity_id
_entity_poly.type
_entity_poly.pdbx_seq_one_letter_code
_entity_poly.pdbx_strand_id
1 'polypeptide(L)'
;MKIYPHYSNKESVNSYLVGNEVSGEALIIDPGRITGAVIEHIEKNGYRLTGVCITHSHFRHYGYGLKTLLKMYNPIIYAADQSIVHKQGKTLRGDCTLSVAGFAVECFSVPGHSPDSYLFKIENSIFTGDSLTAGMIGHTLHRFAAKTLTEQLGKKLFIHDDAVLLFPGHGPPTTIGAERRFNTAAYTLSSNR
;
A
#
# COMPACT_ATOMS: atom_id res chain seq x y z
N MET A 1 2.72 -11.79 11.68
CA MET A 1 2.98 -11.14 10.38
C MET A 1 4.46 -10.78 10.26
N LYS A 2 5.05 -10.91 9.08
CA LYS A 2 6.43 -10.50 8.77
C LYS A 2 6.46 -9.67 7.50
N ILE A 3 7.10 -8.49 7.55
CA ILE A 3 7.17 -7.57 6.43
C ILE A 3 8.60 -7.53 5.91
N TYR A 4 8.78 -7.71 4.61
CA TYR A 4 10.05 -7.59 3.91
C TYR A 4 9.98 -6.41 2.94
N PRO A 5 10.55 -5.24 3.31
CA PRO A 5 10.63 -4.09 2.42
C PRO A 5 11.61 -4.35 1.28
N HIS A 6 11.24 -3.96 0.09
CA HIS A 6 12.10 -3.98 -1.09
C HIS A 6 12.07 -2.63 -1.80
N TYR A 7 13.22 -2.09 -2.09
CA TYR A 7 13.34 -0.86 -2.85
C TYR A 7 13.80 -1.15 -4.28
N SER A 8 13.03 -0.65 -5.25
CA SER A 8 13.39 -0.70 -6.66
C SER A 8 14.16 0.55 -7.06
N ASN A 9 15.48 0.45 -7.25
CA ASN A 9 16.32 1.58 -7.67
C ASN A 9 15.91 2.17 -9.02
N LYS A 10 15.38 1.35 -9.94
CA LYS A 10 15.01 1.83 -11.29
C LYS A 10 13.71 2.61 -11.30
N GLU A 11 12.74 2.19 -10.53
CA GLU A 11 11.42 2.82 -10.41
C GLU A 11 11.35 3.80 -9.24
N SER A 12 12.35 3.76 -8.31
CA SER A 12 12.38 4.53 -7.06
C SER A 12 11.14 4.31 -6.17
N VAL A 13 10.65 3.07 -6.13
CA VAL A 13 9.42 2.66 -5.43
C VAL A 13 9.73 1.62 -4.37
N ASN A 14 9.05 1.71 -3.24
CA ASN A 14 9.02 0.66 -2.24
C ASN A 14 7.95 -0.38 -2.59
N SER A 15 8.30 -1.64 -2.44
CA SER A 15 7.40 -2.79 -2.47
C SER A 15 7.48 -3.52 -1.15
N TYR A 16 6.40 -4.16 -0.73
CA TYR A 16 6.35 -4.85 0.56
C TYR A 16 5.81 -6.26 0.40
N LEU A 17 6.66 -7.27 0.59
CA LEU A 17 6.22 -8.65 0.75
C LEU A 17 5.76 -8.84 2.19
N VAL A 18 4.52 -9.28 2.39
CA VAL A 18 3.91 -9.50 3.70
C VAL A 18 3.63 -10.99 3.85
N GLY A 19 4.39 -11.66 4.69
CA GLY A 19 4.30 -13.09 4.97
C GLY A 19 3.48 -13.39 6.22
N ASN A 20 2.61 -14.36 6.10
CA ASN A 20 1.87 -14.95 7.21
C ASN A 20 2.56 -16.27 7.62
N GLU A 21 3.27 -16.23 8.75
CA GLU A 21 4.03 -17.38 9.24
C GLU A 21 3.13 -18.52 9.76
N VAL A 22 1.86 -18.24 10.03
CA VAL A 22 0.89 -19.25 10.50
C VAL A 22 0.29 -20.02 9.32
N SER A 23 -0.14 -19.31 8.26
CA SER A 23 -0.74 -19.95 7.07
C SER A 23 0.26 -20.40 6.02
N GLY A 24 1.51 -19.92 6.07
CA GLY A 24 2.51 -20.12 5.02
C GLY A 24 2.18 -19.37 3.72
N GLU A 25 1.28 -18.38 3.79
CA GLU A 25 0.88 -17.57 2.65
C GLU A 25 1.52 -16.19 2.69
N ALA A 26 1.61 -15.54 1.55
CA ALA A 26 2.06 -14.16 1.45
C ALA A 26 1.22 -13.36 0.45
N LEU A 27 1.23 -12.04 0.66
CA LEU A 27 0.79 -11.06 -0.32
C LEU A 27 1.90 -10.04 -0.56
N ILE A 28 1.84 -9.33 -1.67
CA ILE A 28 2.75 -8.22 -1.97
C ILE A 28 1.97 -6.94 -2.22
N ILE A 29 2.46 -5.83 -1.66
CA ILE A 29 1.93 -4.49 -1.90
C ILE A 29 2.85 -3.80 -2.90
N ASP A 30 2.27 -3.24 -3.97
CA ASP A 30 2.96 -2.48 -5.01
C ASP A 30 4.23 -3.16 -5.51
N PRO A 31 4.14 -4.23 -6.31
CA PRO A 31 5.29 -5.05 -6.68
C PRO A 31 6.39 -4.30 -7.46
N GLY A 32 6.10 -3.10 -8.00
CA GLY A 32 7.06 -2.24 -8.70
C GLY A 32 7.87 -3.02 -9.76
N ARG A 33 9.10 -3.33 -9.42
CA ARG A 33 9.97 -4.26 -10.15
C ARG A 33 10.46 -5.36 -9.21
N ILE A 34 10.09 -6.58 -9.49
CA ILE A 34 10.56 -7.74 -8.71
C ILE A 34 12.03 -8.00 -8.97
N THR A 35 12.78 -8.13 -7.89
CA THR A 35 14.20 -8.49 -7.87
C THR A 35 14.38 -9.93 -7.40
N GLY A 36 15.58 -10.49 -7.59
CA GLY A 36 15.91 -11.81 -7.05
C GLY A 36 15.71 -11.92 -5.54
N ALA A 37 15.93 -10.82 -4.79
CA ALA A 37 15.73 -10.79 -3.34
C ALA A 37 14.26 -11.00 -2.91
N VAL A 38 13.29 -10.49 -3.67
CA VAL A 38 11.85 -10.76 -3.39
C VAL A 38 11.55 -12.23 -3.58
N ILE A 39 12.01 -12.80 -4.70
CA ILE A 39 11.82 -14.22 -5.02
C ILE A 39 12.49 -15.09 -3.94
N GLU A 40 13.72 -14.75 -3.58
CA GLU A 40 14.46 -15.44 -2.53
C GLU A 40 13.72 -15.45 -1.18
N HIS A 41 13.12 -14.32 -0.79
CA HIS A 41 12.32 -14.27 0.44
C HIS A 41 11.06 -15.14 0.35
N ILE A 42 10.40 -15.21 -0.79
CA ILE A 42 9.24 -16.09 -1.00
C ILE A 42 9.68 -17.56 -0.87
N GLU A 43 10.70 -17.96 -1.62
CA GLU A 43 11.15 -19.36 -1.69
C GLU A 43 11.80 -19.85 -0.37
N LYS A 44 12.71 -19.06 0.23
CA LYS A 44 13.39 -19.45 1.49
C LYS A 44 12.43 -19.61 2.66
N ASN A 45 11.35 -18.82 2.71
CA ASN A 45 10.36 -18.95 3.78
C ASN A 45 9.23 -19.92 3.41
N GLY A 46 9.24 -20.52 2.22
CA GLY A 46 8.20 -21.43 1.75
C GLY A 46 6.83 -20.77 1.61
N TYR A 47 6.79 -19.47 1.33
CA TYR A 47 5.52 -18.77 1.18
C TYR A 47 4.82 -19.10 -0.14
N ARG A 48 3.54 -19.34 -0.07
CA ARG A 48 2.65 -19.35 -1.24
C ARG A 48 2.13 -17.93 -1.47
N LEU A 49 2.60 -17.27 -2.53
CA LEU A 49 2.14 -15.93 -2.90
C LEU A 49 0.70 -16.01 -3.44
N THR A 50 -0.28 -15.53 -2.66
CA THR A 50 -1.71 -15.65 -2.98
C THR A 50 -2.36 -14.33 -3.36
N GLY A 51 -1.75 -13.19 -3.04
CA GLY A 51 -2.31 -11.87 -3.32
C GLY A 51 -1.31 -10.83 -3.78
N VAL A 52 -1.79 -9.91 -4.62
CA VAL A 52 -1.10 -8.65 -4.98
C VAL A 52 -2.08 -7.52 -4.74
N CYS A 53 -1.73 -6.58 -3.87
CA CYS A 53 -2.50 -5.37 -3.62
C CYS A 53 -1.81 -4.17 -4.28
N ILE A 54 -2.53 -3.41 -5.09
CA ILE A 54 -2.02 -2.23 -5.79
C ILE A 54 -2.67 -1.00 -5.17
N THR A 55 -1.85 -0.09 -4.62
CA THR A 55 -2.34 1.11 -3.96
C THR A 55 -2.96 2.10 -4.95
N HIS A 56 -2.42 2.21 -6.15
CA HIS A 56 -2.91 3.08 -7.22
C HIS A 56 -2.30 2.73 -8.59
N SER A 57 -2.86 3.28 -9.67
CA SER A 57 -2.55 2.88 -11.05
C SER A 57 -1.30 3.51 -11.68
N HIS A 58 -0.40 4.13 -10.90
CA HIS A 58 0.87 4.56 -11.46
C HIS A 58 1.75 3.37 -11.82
N PHE A 59 2.10 3.25 -13.09
CA PHE A 59 2.80 2.09 -13.67
C PHE A 59 4.07 1.66 -12.92
N ARG A 60 4.80 2.60 -12.32
CA ARG A 60 6.00 2.33 -11.54
C ARG A 60 5.75 1.41 -10.34
N HIS A 61 4.55 1.49 -9.74
CA HIS A 61 4.16 0.72 -8.55
C HIS A 61 3.83 -0.73 -8.86
N TYR A 62 3.49 -1.10 -10.10
CA TYR A 62 3.06 -2.47 -10.39
C TYR A 62 3.58 -3.07 -11.70
N GLY A 63 3.78 -2.26 -12.74
CA GLY A 63 3.81 -2.72 -14.14
C GLY A 63 4.80 -3.85 -14.42
N TYR A 64 6.06 -3.67 -14.13
CA TYR A 64 7.07 -4.71 -14.40
C TYR A 64 6.99 -5.87 -13.41
N GLY A 65 6.77 -5.56 -12.12
CA GLY A 65 6.72 -6.57 -11.07
C GLY A 65 5.50 -7.47 -11.19
N LEU A 66 4.32 -6.89 -11.42
CA LEU A 66 3.08 -7.65 -11.62
C LEU A 66 3.21 -8.63 -12.78
N LYS A 67 3.76 -8.18 -13.92
CA LYS A 67 4.01 -9.05 -15.08
C LYS A 67 4.93 -10.24 -14.76
N THR A 68 5.93 -10.02 -13.91
CA THR A 68 6.85 -11.07 -13.45
C THR A 68 6.13 -12.04 -12.52
N LEU A 69 5.41 -11.53 -11.52
CA LEU A 69 4.69 -12.36 -10.55
C LEU A 69 3.61 -13.24 -11.19
N LEU A 70 2.88 -12.71 -12.18
CA LEU A 70 1.87 -13.47 -12.91
C LEU A 70 2.44 -14.62 -13.76
N LYS A 71 3.73 -14.55 -14.12
CA LYS A 71 4.40 -15.66 -14.83
C LYS A 71 4.89 -16.77 -13.90
N MET A 72 5.19 -16.42 -12.63
CA MET A 72 5.82 -17.34 -11.68
C MET A 72 4.81 -17.92 -10.68
N TYR A 73 3.88 -17.06 -10.28
CA TYR A 73 2.97 -17.37 -9.19
C TYR A 73 1.51 -17.17 -9.57
N ASN A 74 0.58 -17.36 -9.59
CA ASN A 74 -0.80 -17.04 -9.99
C ASN A 74 -1.61 -16.33 -8.89
N PRO A 75 -1.14 -15.17 -8.34
CA PRO A 75 -1.82 -14.48 -7.26
C PRO A 75 -3.10 -13.80 -7.73
N ILE A 76 -4.04 -13.58 -6.80
CA ILE A 76 -5.21 -12.73 -7.02
C ILE A 76 -4.77 -11.26 -6.94
N ILE A 77 -5.19 -10.44 -7.91
CA ILE A 77 -4.88 -9.01 -7.95
C ILE A 77 -6.02 -8.23 -7.32
N TYR A 78 -5.70 -7.30 -6.43
CA TYR A 78 -6.62 -6.37 -5.78
C TYR A 78 -6.21 -4.95 -6.14
N ALA A 79 -7.01 -4.23 -6.90
CA ALA A 79 -6.77 -2.84 -7.33
C ALA A 79 -8.10 -2.14 -7.56
N ALA A 80 -8.10 -0.79 -7.50
CA ALA A 80 -9.29 -0.02 -7.86
C ALA A 80 -9.42 0.16 -9.37
N ASP A 81 -8.31 0.31 -10.08
CA ASP A 81 -8.33 0.40 -11.55
C ASP A 81 -8.60 -0.98 -12.16
N GLN A 82 -9.73 -1.08 -12.85
CA GLN A 82 -10.18 -2.31 -13.49
C GLN A 82 -9.25 -2.77 -14.61
N SER A 83 -8.47 -1.87 -15.22
CA SER A 83 -7.53 -2.24 -16.29
C SER A 83 -6.34 -3.05 -15.78
N ILE A 84 -6.01 -2.93 -14.50
CA ILE A 84 -4.95 -3.71 -13.81
C ILE A 84 -5.48 -5.07 -13.40
N VAL A 85 -6.76 -5.14 -13.07
CA VAL A 85 -7.41 -6.35 -12.56
C VAL A 85 -7.75 -7.29 -13.72
N HIS A 86 -6.91 -8.28 -13.95
CA HIS A 86 -7.19 -9.34 -14.93
C HIS A 86 -8.30 -10.30 -14.43
N LYS A 87 -8.67 -11.26 -15.26
CA LYS A 87 -9.81 -12.21 -15.04
C LYS A 87 -9.87 -12.86 -13.65
N GLN A 88 -8.76 -12.97 -12.94
CA GLN A 88 -8.66 -13.58 -11.60
C GLN A 88 -8.59 -12.55 -10.47
N GLY A 89 -8.66 -11.26 -10.76
CA GLY A 89 -8.55 -10.21 -9.78
C GLY A 89 -9.89 -9.71 -9.24
N LYS A 90 -9.82 -8.85 -8.23
CA LYS A 90 -10.97 -8.16 -7.62
C LYS A 90 -10.80 -6.66 -7.69
N THR A 91 -11.71 -5.98 -8.38
CA THR A 91 -11.78 -4.52 -8.39
C THR A 91 -12.28 -4.01 -7.05
N LEU A 92 -11.51 -3.13 -6.42
CA LEU A 92 -11.87 -2.48 -5.16
C LEU A 92 -12.87 -1.34 -5.43
N ARG A 93 -13.89 -1.24 -4.59
CA ARG A 93 -14.90 -0.18 -4.66
C ARG A 93 -15.26 0.28 -3.25
N GLY A 94 -14.99 1.56 -2.94
CA GLY A 94 -15.19 2.10 -1.59
C GLY A 94 -14.34 1.40 -0.53
N ASP A 95 -14.63 1.65 0.73
CA ASP A 95 -13.95 1.00 1.84
C ASP A 95 -14.46 -0.44 1.98
N CYS A 96 -13.56 -1.39 2.20
CA CYS A 96 -13.92 -2.81 2.34
C CYS A 96 -12.86 -3.58 3.14
N THR A 97 -13.19 -4.80 3.52
CA THR A 97 -12.24 -5.75 4.10
C THR A 97 -12.12 -6.98 3.21
N LEU A 98 -10.91 -7.42 2.97
CA LEU A 98 -10.58 -8.61 2.18
C LEU A 98 -9.93 -9.67 3.09
N SER A 99 -10.14 -10.92 2.75
CA SER A 99 -9.31 -12.02 3.27
C SER A 99 -8.25 -12.37 2.24
N VAL A 100 -6.97 -12.06 2.52
CA VAL A 100 -5.84 -12.29 1.61
C VAL A 100 -4.67 -12.85 2.40
N ALA A 101 -4.07 -13.93 1.93
CA ALA A 101 -2.94 -14.59 2.59
C ALA A 101 -3.17 -14.90 4.09
N GLY A 102 -4.41 -15.23 4.45
CA GLY A 102 -4.80 -15.48 5.85
C GLY A 102 -4.88 -14.23 6.73
N PHE A 103 -4.77 -13.03 6.16
CA PHE A 103 -4.97 -11.76 6.86
C PHE A 103 -6.35 -11.16 6.55
N ALA A 104 -6.91 -10.42 7.53
CA ALA A 104 -7.94 -9.43 7.28
C ALA A 104 -7.25 -8.14 6.81
N VAL A 105 -7.43 -7.78 5.55
CA VAL A 105 -6.86 -6.58 4.93
C VAL A 105 -7.95 -5.53 4.84
N GLU A 106 -7.87 -4.49 5.67
CA GLU A 106 -8.76 -3.34 5.59
C GLU A 106 -8.29 -2.42 4.45
N CYS A 107 -9.19 -2.10 3.54
CA CYS A 107 -8.92 -1.31 2.33
C CYS A 107 -9.67 0.02 2.44
N PHE A 108 -8.96 1.14 2.41
CA PHE A 108 -9.54 2.48 2.50
C PHE A 108 -9.32 3.25 1.21
N SER A 109 -10.39 3.66 0.54
CA SER A 109 -10.31 4.55 -0.62
C SER A 109 -9.94 5.95 -0.19
N VAL A 110 -8.82 6.48 -0.70
CA VAL A 110 -8.28 7.83 -0.34
C VAL A 110 -7.92 8.63 -1.61
N PRO A 111 -8.92 8.98 -2.42
CA PRO A 111 -8.66 9.74 -3.64
C PRO A 111 -8.01 11.09 -3.34
N GLY A 112 -7.13 11.53 -4.25
CA GLY A 112 -6.47 12.82 -4.18
C GLY A 112 -5.08 12.82 -4.83
N HIS A 113 -4.16 11.93 -4.44
CA HIS A 113 -2.94 11.68 -5.21
C HIS A 113 -3.30 11.13 -6.60
N SER A 114 -4.13 10.10 -6.64
CA SER A 114 -4.83 9.62 -7.82
C SER A 114 -6.30 9.34 -7.47
N PRO A 115 -7.22 9.25 -8.45
CA PRO A 115 -8.63 8.92 -8.18
C PRO A 115 -8.84 7.54 -7.60
N ASP A 116 -7.92 6.60 -7.87
CA ASP A 116 -7.97 5.20 -7.51
C ASP A 116 -7.07 4.84 -6.31
N SER A 117 -6.59 5.84 -5.55
CA SER A 117 -5.69 5.62 -4.41
C SER A 117 -6.36 4.89 -3.26
N TYR A 118 -5.65 3.90 -2.72
CA TYR A 118 -6.04 3.09 -1.55
C TYR A 118 -4.94 3.00 -0.51
N LEU A 119 -5.35 2.93 0.76
CA LEU A 119 -4.52 2.43 1.85
C LEU A 119 -4.90 0.98 2.13
N PHE A 120 -3.91 0.15 2.45
CA PHE A 120 -4.12 -1.22 2.92
C PHE A 120 -3.64 -1.33 4.36
N LYS A 121 -4.54 -1.68 5.29
CA LYS A 121 -4.17 -1.91 6.69
C LYS A 121 -4.19 -3.41 6.98
N ILE A 122 -3.11 -3.89 7.57
CA ILE A 122 -2.93 -5.27 8.02
C ILE A 122 -2.38 -5.21 9.44
N GLU A 123 -3.12 -5.70 10.42
CA GLU A 123 -2.75 -5.62 11.83
C GLU A 123 -2.39 -4.17 12.24
N ASN A 124 -1.20 -3.95 12.79
CA ASN A 124 -0.70 -2.62 13.21
C ASN A 124 0.13 -1.90 12.13
N SER A 125 -0.14 -2.16 10.86
CA SER A 125 0.64 -1.64 9.73
C SER A 125 -0.28 -1.13 8.63
N ILE A 126 -0.01 0.07 8.09
CA ILE A 126 -0.75 0.67 6.98
C ILE A 126 0.21 0.96 5.83
N PHE A 127 -0.10 0.43 4.65
CA PHE A 127 0.63 0.70 3.41
C PHE A 127 -0.07 1.86 2.70
N THR A 128 0.63 2.99 2.59
CA THR A 128 0.04 4.26 2.19
C THR A 128 0.17 4.58 0.71
N GLY A 129 0.95 3.79 -0.05
CA GLY A 129 1.31 4.15 -1.41
C GLY A 129 1.83 5.60 -1.45
N ASP A 130 1.36 6.35 -2.44
CA ASP A 130 1.74 7.74 -2.61
C ASP A 130 0.76 8.73 -1.97
N SER A 131 -0.20 8.25 -1.18
CA SER A 131 -1.12 9.14 -0.45
C SER A 131 -0.45 9.87 0.71
N LEU A 132 0.58 9.27 1.32
CA LEU A 132 1.39 9.87 2.37
C LEU A 132 2.81 9.29 2.31
N THR A 133 3.81 10.15 2.39
CA THR A 133 5.22 9.83 2.62
C THR A 133 5.66 10.42 3.95
N ALA A 134 6.82 10.00 4.49
CA ALA A 134 7.30 10.51 5.76
C ALA A 134 7.45 12.05 5.73
N GLY A 135 6.67 12.73 6.56
CA GLY A 135 6.66 14.17 6.72
C GLY A 135 5.82 14.95 5.68
N MET A 136 5.21 14.29 4.69
CA MET A 136 4.47 14.97 3.61
C MET A 136 3.21 14.20 3.20
N ILE A 137 2.16 14.93 2.84
CA ILE A 137 1.04 14.38 2.07
C ILE A 137 1.49 14.18 0.62
N GLY A 138 0.95 13.15 -0.02
CA GLY A 138 1.23 12.82 -1.39
C GLY A 138 1.00 13.98 -2.36
N HIS A 139 1.81 14.06 -3.41
CA HIS A 139 1.66 15.06 -4.46
C HIS A 139 0.27 14.97 -5.10
N THR A 140 -0.33 16.11 -5.43
CA THR A 140 -1.64 16.19 -6.07
C THR A 140 -1.61 17.18 -7.23
N LEU A 141 -2.46 16.97 -8.24
CA LEU A 141 -2.47 17.79 -9.45
C LEU A 141 -3.00 19.22 -9.23
N HIS A 142 -3.85 19.41 -8.23
CA HIS A 142 -4.49 20.71 -7.95
C HIS A 142 -5.01 20.81 -6.52
N ARG A 143 -5.30 22.04 -6.06
CA ARG A 143 -5.72 22.34 -4.67
C ARG A 143 -6.94 21.56 -4.18
N PHE A 144 -7.91 21.30 -5.06
CA PHE A 144 -9.09 20.52 -4.68
C PHE A 144 -8.71 19.07 -4.36
N ALA A 145 -7.86 18.45 -5.17
CA ALA A 145 -7.35 17.09 -4.91
C ALA A 145 -6.53 17.04 -3.60
N ALA A 146 -5.71 18.08 -3.32
CA ALA A 146 -4.98 18.18 -2.06
C ALA A 146 -5.94 18.25 -0.85
N LYS A 147 -6.97 19.08 -0.93
CA LYS A 147 -8.01 19.17 0.11
C LYS A 147 -8.71 17.83 0.31
N THR A 148 -9.14 17.18 -0.78
CA THR A 148 -9.80 15.86 -0.73
C THR A 148 -8.90 14.83 -0.06
N LEU A 149 -7.62 14.72 -0.47
CA LEU A 149 -6.66 13.79 0.11
C LEU A 149 -6.48 14.04 1.60
N THR A 150 -6.28 15.30 2.00
CA THR A 150 -6.12 15.70 3.40
C THR A 150 -7.34 15.28 4.24
N GLU A 151 -8.56 15.55 3.76
CA GLU A 151 -9.79 15.16 4.44
C GLU A 151 -9.93 13.63 4.56
N GLN A 152 -9.59 12.88 3.50
CA GLN A 152 -9.66 11.41 3.53
C GLN A 152 -8.63 10.83 4.50
N LEU A 153 -7.39 11.33 4.50
CA LEU A 153 -6.38 10.92 5.47
C LEU A 153 -6.79 11.25 6.90
N GLY A 154 -7.40 12.41 7.14
CA GLY A 154 -7.93 12.76 8.46
C GLY A 154 -8.98 11.79 8.97
N LYS A 155 -9.87 11.32 8.09
CA LYS A 155 -10.98 10.41 8.43
C LYS A 155 -10.58 8.93 8.53
N LYS A 156 -9.54 8.49 7.80
CA LYS A 156 -9.24 7.08 7.58
C LYS A 156 -7.85 6.65 8.04
N LEU A 157 -6.89 7.57 8.08
CA LEU A 157 -5.53 7.30 8.52
C LEU A 157 -5.29 7.83 9.94
N PHE A 158 -5.51 9.13 10.15
CA PHE A 158 -5.21 9.79 11.42
C PHE A 158 -6.21 9.50 12.55
N ILE A 159 -7.12 8.56 12.39
CA ILE A 159 -7.96 8.03 13.47
C ILE A 159 -7.28 6.89 14.25
N HIS A 160 -6.23 6.29 13.70
CA HIS A 160 -5.52 5.16 14.32
C HIS A 160 -4.51 5.63 15.37
N ASP A 161 -4.05 4.71 16.21
CA ASP A 161 -3.10 4.98 17.29
C ASP A 161 -1.73 5.44 16.78
N ASP A 162 -1.02 6.21 17.61
CA ASP A 162 0.31 6.76 17.30
C ASP A 162 1.38 5.69 16.99
N ALA A 163 1.23 4.49 17.56
CA ALA A 163 2.14 3.37 17.36
C ALA A 163 1.94 2.61 16.04
N VAL A 164 0.91 2.92 15.26
CA VAL A 164 0.67 2.28 13.96
C VAL A 164 1.78 2.66 12.98
N LEU A 165 2.37 1.64 12.36
CA LEU A 165 3.45 1.78 11.38
C LEU A 165 2.88 2.15 10.01
N LEU A 166 3.54 3.07 9.32
CA LEU A 166 3.20 3.50 7.98
C LEU A 166 4.30 3.13 6.99
N PHE A 167 3.90 2.49 5.91
CA PHE A 167 4.78 1.98 4.85
C PHE A 167 4.43 2.68 3.53
N PRO A 168 5.14 3.77 3.16
CA PRO A 168 4.85 4.55 1.95
C PRO A 168 5.41 3.91 0.67
N GLY A 169 4.85 4.30 -0.48
CA GLY A 169 5.38 3.94 -1.79
C GLY A 169 6.74 4.56 -2.10
N HIS A 170 7.06 5.69 -1.46
CA HIS A 170 8.35 6.38 -1.57
C HIS A 170 8.87 6.81 -0.19
N GLY A 171 10.20 6.81 -0.04
CA GLY A 171 10.85 7.24 1.21
C GLY A 171 10.80 6.20 2.33
N PRO A 172 11.22 6.56 3.55
CA PRO A 172 11.31 5.65 4.68
C PRO A 172 9.93 5.38 5.31
N PRO A 173 9.77 4.24 6.02
CA PRO A 173 8.65 4.01 6.93
C PRO A 173 8.58 5.07 8.02
N THR A 174 7.37 5.31 8.54
CA THR A 174 7.09 6.26 9.61
C THR A 174 6.01 5.70 10.56
N THR A 175 5.45 6.53 11.45
CA THR A 175 4.33 6.17 12.32
C THR A 175 3.25 7.24 12.29
N ILE A 176 2.04 6.89 12.67
CA ILE A 176 0.95 7.87 12.84
C ILE A 176 1.38 8.99 13.80
N GLY A 177 2.02 8.65 14.91
CA GLY A 177 2.47 9.64 15.91
C GLY A 177 3.53 10.60 15.37
N ALA A 178 4.48 10.12 14.56
CA ALA A 178 5.46 10.98 13.91
C ALA A 178 4.78 11.93 12.89
N GLU A 179 3.88 11.39 12.07
CA GLU A 179 3.17 12.19 11.08
C GLU A 179 2.25 13.25 11.72
N ARG A 180 1.58 12.95 12.82
CA ARG A 180 0.78 13.94 13.56
C ARG A 180 1.61 15.10 14.09
N ARG A 181 2.88 14.85 14.46
CA ARG A 181 3.77 15.86 15.04
C ARG A 181 4.51 16.68 14.00
N PHE A 182 4.96 16.05 12.92
CA PHE A 182 5.94 16.64 12.01
C PHE A 182 5.43 16.84 10.59
N ASN A 183 4.31 16.19 10.19
CA ASN A 183 3.70 16.42 8.90
C ASN A 183 2.83 17.68 8.95
N THR A 184 3.29 18.75 8.29
CA THR A 184 2.63 20.08 8.33
C THR A 184 1.18 20.05 7.84
N ALA A 185 0.86 19.17 6.89
CA ALA A 185 -0.52 19.02 6.40
C ALA A 185 -1.41 18.25 7.39
N ALA A 186 -0.86 17.33 8.18
CA ALA A 186 -1.58 16.66 9.26
C ALA A 186 -1.86 17.60 10.42
N TYR A 187 -0.97 18.57 10.67
CA TYR A 187 -1.13 19.57 11.72
C TYR A 187 -2.37 20.45 11.49
N THR A 188 -2.68 20.82 10.26
CA THR A 188 -3.89 21.57 9.91
C THR A 188 -5.19 20.81 10.18
N LEU A 189 -5.17 19.49 10.22
CA LEU A 189 -6.32 18.65 10.56
C LEU A 189 -6.59 18.59 12.07
N SER A 190 -5.55 18.70 12.90
CA SER A 190 -5.67 18.69 14.37
C SER A 190 -6.07 20.04 14.97
N SER A 191 -5.80 21.14 14.26
CA SER A 191 -6.09 22.51 14.70
C SER A 191 -7.56 22.92 14.52
N ASN A 192 -8.36 22.12 13.81
CA ASN A 192 -9.78 22.37 13.53
C ASN A 192 -10.73 21.46 14.33
N ARG A 193 -10.26 20.85 15.43
CA ARG A 193 -11.09 20.08 16.37
C ARG A 193 -11.34 20.82 17.67
#